data_c3f9136c19729a121c2857596ecf7203
#
_entry.id   c3f9136c19729a121c2857596ecf7203
#
_cell.length_a   1.000
_cell.length_b   1.000
_cell.length_c   1.000
_cell.angle_alpha   90.00
_cell.angle_beta   90.00
_cell.angle_gamma   90.00
#
_symmetry.space_group_name_H-M   'P 1'
#
loop_
_entity.id
_entity.type
_entity.pdbx_description
1 polymer ?
#
loop_
_entity_poly.entity_id
_entity_poly.type
_entity_poly.pdbx_seq_one_letter_code
_entity_poly.pdbx_strand_id
1 'polypeptide(L)'
;MAEYLRLSIFNIDQAGKFSIQGYGRGTVDLLNGDGLNGRLYYLYGSVNDLYDKIDMRIGRQFVNLSAGSAIIDGGQFDLKNIGPVGLTVLGGRDVIFGLDGELSHAGDYALGVAAHLAGFRKTDLEVSWFRKWDEDDISRDVLGATFKQYIFNTIRLYGNARFDLVTETFNEVLGGVKYFPTANLILTGEWYQSYPLFDTTSFYSAFAVDRYQEGVFRLDYTFNELFSINAGYTYEDFGEDAHAHVYQIGCGVRPVEPLLVNVEYDNRQGYFGSTNGIIAEAAYDVSKELQLAGGITYDVYQRDSLSSDEIARKYWGGGKYRMAKNLAASLRIEDDVNARYHENFQGRFILDYDF
;
A
#
# COMPACT_ATOMS: atom_id res chain seq x y z
N MET A 1 25.66 -4.29 0.64
CA MET A 1 25.47 -2.82 0.81
C MET A 1 24.51 -2.34 -0.24
N ALA A 2 23.55 -1.48 0.10
CA ALA A 2 22.61 -0.90 -0.86
C ALA A 2 22.60 0.62 -0.71
N GLU A 3 22.64 1.33 -1.82
CA GLU A 3 22.55 2.79 -1.88
C GLU A 3 21.35 3.18 -2.75
N TYR A 4 20.63 4.21 -2.35
CA TYR A 4 19.47 4.71 -3.06
C TYR A 4 19.70 6.17 -3.45
N LEU A 5 19.42 6.47 -4.71
CA LEU A 5 19.46 7.84 -5.23
C LEU A 5 18.07 8.29 -5.65
N ARG A 6 17.61 9.41 -5.09
CA ARG A 6 16.41 10.09 -5.51
C ARG A 6 16.77 11.44 -6.09
N LEU A 7 16.29 11.72 -7.29
CA LEU A 7 16.40 13.01 -7.96
C LEU A 7 15.02 13.63 -8.11
N SER A 8 14.86 14.89 -7.72
CA SER A 8 13.63 15.63 -7.94
C SER A 8 13.98 17.08 -8.29
N ILE A 9 13.75 17.47 -9.51
CA ILE A 9 13.97 18.83 -10.02
C ILE A 9 12.63 19.39 -10.45
N PHE A 10 12.15 20.40 -9.75
CA PHE A 10 10.86 21.02 -9.99
C PHE A 10 11.04 22.42 -10.58
N ASN A 11 10.04 22.89 -11.30
CA ASN A 11 9.98 24.27 -11.80
C ASN A 11 11.19 24.63 -12.68
N ILE A 12 11.56 23.74 -13.59
CA ILE A 12 12.71 23.94 -14.50
C ILE A 12 12.46 25.11 -15.45
N ASP A 13 11.21 25.31 -15.85
CA ASP A 13 10.77 26.42 -16.68
C ASP A 13 10.30 27.60 -15.81
N GLN A 14 10.28 28.80 -16.40
CA GLN A 14 9.80 30.01 -15.71
C GLN A 14 8.31 29.94 -15.28
N ALA A 15 7.52 29.08 -15.94
CA ALA A 15 6.11 28.86 -15.62
C ALA A 15 5.90 27.83 -14.52
N GLY A 16 6.96 27.12 -14.07
CA GLY A 16 6.90 26.11 -13.03
C GLY A 16 6.16 24.83 -13.44
N LYS A 17 5.99 24.60 -14.73
CA LYS A 17 5.18 23.49 -15.27
C LYS A 17 6.00 22.23 -15.56
N PHE A 18 7.30 22.37 -15.79
CA PHE A 18 8.17 21.26 -16.15
C PHE A 18 8.97 20.75 -14.96
N SER A 19 9.00 19.42 -14.77
CA SER A 19 9.81 18.78 -13.73
C SER A 19 10.40 17.45 -14.20
N ILE A 20 11.51 17.03 -13.55
CA ILE A 20 12.15 15.74 -13.76
C ILE A 20 12.22 15.01 -12.41
N GLN A 21 11.87 13.75 -12.39
CA GLN A 21 11.94 12.89 -11.22
C GLN A 21 12.62 11.58 -11.56
N GLY A 22 13.48 11.10 -10.65
CA GLY A 22 14.19 9.85 -10.79
C GLY A 22 14.42 9.16 -9.45
N TYR A 23 14.44 7.83 -9.46
CA TYR A 23 14.77 7.00 -8.31
C TYR A 23 15.40 5.70 -8.75
N GLY A 24 16.52 5.38 -8.17
CA GLY A 24 17.27 4.17 -8.45
C GLY A 24 17.97 3.62 -7.21
N ARG A 25 18.47 2.39 -7.34
CA ARG A 25 19.22 1.68 -6.31
C ARG A 25 20.49 1.09 -6.91
N GLY A 26 21.61 1.24 -6.23
CA GLY A 26 22.83 0.46 -6.44
C GLY A 26 23.03 -0.52 -5.30
N THR A 27 23.35 -1.78 -5.59
CA THR A 27 23.68 -2.81 -4.59
C THR A 27 25.00 -3.46 -4.90
N VAL A 28 25.80 -3.69 -3.85
CA VAL A 28 27.06 -4.46 -3.92
C VAL A 28 27.00 -5.55 -2.85
N ASP A 29 27.23 -6.79 -3.23
CA ASP A 29 27.43 -7.87 -2.28
C ASP A 29 28.89 -7.86 -1.81
N LEU A 30 29.10 -7.48 -0.54
CA LEU A 30 30.43 -7.37 0.05
C LEU A 30 31.01 -8.73 0.48
N LEU A 31 30.16 -9.77 0.60
CA LEU A 31 30.56 -11.09 1.09
C LEU A 31 30.93 -12.04 -0.06
N ASN A 32 30.16 -12.01 -1.14
CA ASN A 32 30.34 -12.95 -2.26
C ASN A 32 31.09 -12.36 -3.46
N GLY A 33 31.40 -11.05 -3.39
CA GLY A 33 32.18 -10.38 -4.44
C GLY A 33 31.41 -10.15 -5.74
N ASP A 34 30.09 -10.27 -5.71
CA ASP A 34 29.24 -9.93 -6.85
C ASP A 34 29.32 -8.45 -7.16
N GLY A 35 29.41 -8.12 -8.44
CA GLY A 35 29.58 -6.76 -8.93
C GLY A 35 28.45 -5.82 -8.56
N LEU A 36 28.60 -4.54 -8.91
CA LEU A 36 27.57 -3.53 -8.72
C LEU A 36 26.33 -3.88 -9.55
N ASN A 37 25.20 -4.11 -8.87
CA ASN A 37 23.90 -4.27 -9.50
C ASN A 37 23.10 -2.97 -9.35
N GLY A 38 22.72 -2.36 -10.48
CA GLY A 38 21.95 -1.12 -10.54
C GLY A 38 20.51 -1.39 -10.95
N ARG A 39 19.56 -0.74 -10.28
CA ARG A 39 18.15 -0.79 -10.65
C ARG A 39 17.56 0.62 -10.73
N LEU A 40 17.05 0.97 -11.90
CA LEU A 40 16.32 2.22 -12.12
C LEU A 40 14.82 1.94 -11.99
N TYR A 41 14.21 2.42 -10.91
CA TYR A 41 12.78 2.24 -10.67
C TYR A 41 11.93 3.19 -11.49
N TYR A 42 12.31 4.47 -11.56
CA TYR A 42 11.69 5.45 -12.46
C TYR A 42 12.67 6.58 -12.81
N LEU A 43 12.46 7.13 -13.99
CA LEU A 43 13.07 8.37 -14.49
C LEU A 43 12.15 8.94 -15.55
N TYR A 44 11.46 10.02 -15.24
CA TYR A 44 10.55 10.66 -16.18
C TYR A 44 10.56 12.18 -16.09
N GLY A 45 10.26 12.81 -17.22
CA GLY A 45 9.91 14.22 -17.28
C GLY A 45 8.39 14.40 -17.25
N SER A 46 7.91 15.44 -16.59
CA SER A 46 6.50 15.78 -16.57
C SER A 46 6.27 17.25 -16.91
N VAL A 47 5.17 17.50 -17.62
CA VAL A 47 4.61 18.82 -17.86
C VAL A 47 3.22 18.86 -17.25
N ASN A 48 2.98 19.77 -16.33
CA ASN A 48 1.70 19.91 -15.64
C ASN A 48 0.98 21.20 -16.07
N ASP A 49 -0.34 21.15 -16.05
CA ASP A 49 -1.21 22.31 -16.31
C ASP A 49 -0.95 22.99 -17.66
N LEU A 50 -0.62 22.19 -18.69
CA LEU A 50 -0.52 22.76 -20.05
C LEU A 50 -1.92 23.19 -20.50
N TYR A 51 -2.06 24.50 -20.78
CA TYR A 51 -3.35 25.15 -21.07
C TYR A 51 -4.43 24.92 -19.99
N ASP A 52 -4.02 24.67 -18.73
CA ASP A 52 -4.88 24.36 -17.58
C ASP A 52 -5.74 23.09 -17.75
N LYS A 53 -5.41 22.23 -18.71
CA LYS A 53 -6.21 21.04 -19.07
C LYS A 53 -5.42 19.77 -19.23
N ILE A 54 -4.11 19.85 -19.42
CA ILE A 54 -3.33 18.70 -19.85
C ILE A 54 -2.14 18.51 -18.91
N ASP A 55 -1.99 17.30 -18.39
CA ASP A 55 -0.76 16.82 -17.77
C ASP A 55 -0.16 15.71 -18.63
N MET A 56 1.16 15.70 -18.75
CA MET A 56 1.89 14.70 -19.52
C MET A 56 3.08 14.20 -18.72
N ARG A 57 3.37 12.91 -18.81
CA ARG A 57 4.58 12.29 -18.27
C ARG A 57 5.20 11.38 -19.33
N ILE A 58 6.51 11.47 -19.52
CA ILE A 58 7.26 10.65 -20.49
C ILE A 58 8.53 10.13 -19.84
N GLY A 59 8.80 8.84 -20.00
CA GLY A 59 9.95 8.12 -19.47
C GLY A 59 9.55 6.88 -18.70
N ARG A 60 10.48 6.34 -17.90
CA ARG A 60 10.17 5.22 -16.99
C ARG A 60 9.36 5.71 -15.82
N GLN A 61 8.15 5.20 -15.67
CA GLN A 61 7.21 5.66 -14.65
C GLN A 61 6.30 4.54 -14.16
N PHE A 62 5.88 4.62 -12.90
CA PHE A 62 4.79 3.82 -12.38
C PHE A 62 3.45 4.43 -12.81
N VAL A 63 2.60 3.61 -13.39
CA VAL A 63 1.24 3.97 -13.78
C VAL A 63 0.24 3.12 -12.99
N ASN A 64 -0.88 3.72 -12.62
CA ASN A 64 -1.91 3.05 -11.84
C ASN A 64 -3.29 3.56 -12.26
N LEU A 65 -4.15 2.62 -12.65
CA LEU A 65 -5.57 2.81 -12.93
C LEU A 65 -6.38 1.85 -12.06
N SER A 66 -7.68 2.05 -11.94
CA SER A 66 -8.54 1.10 -11.21
C SER A 66 -8.48 -0.32 -11.77
N ALA A 67 -8.26 -0.47 -13.09
CA ALA A 67 -8.12 -1.77 -13.75
C ALA A 67 -6.76 -2.45 -13.52
N GLY A 68 -5.68 -1.71 -13.24
CA GLY A 68 -4.35 -2.29 -13.07
C GLY A 68 -3.23 -1.28 -12.99
N SER A 69 -2.03 -1.80 -12.75
CA SER A 69 -0.82 -0.99 -12.62
C SER A 69 0.36 -1.66 -13.31
N ALA A 70 1.33 -0.84 -13.73
CA ALA A 70 2.59 -1.28 -14.32
C ALA A 70 3.71 -0.26 -14.08
N ILE A 71 4.94 -0.67 -14.32
CA ILE A 71 6.04 0.26 -14.59
C ILE A 71 6.24 0.24 -16.11
N ILE A 72 6.16 1.40 -16.74
CA ILE A 72 6.31 1.49 -18.19
C ILE A 72 7.47 2.41 -18.59
N ASP A 73 8.19 2.04 -19.63
CA ASP A 73 9.00 2.94 -20.43
C ASP A 73 8.09 3.50 -21.53
N GLY A 74 7.48 4.67 -21.28
CA GLY A 74 6.42 5.16 -22.16
C GLY A 74 5.90 6.53 -21.76
N GLY A 75 4.60 6.75 -22.03
CA GLY A 75 3.93 8.00 -21.78
C GLY A 75 2.59 7.85 -21.08
N GLN A 76 2.23 8.87 -20.36
CA GLN A 76 0.88 9.08 -19.82
C GLN A 76 0.42 10.49 -20.19
N PHE A 77 -0.82 10.57 -20.56
CA PHE A 77 -1.50 11.81 -20.92
C PHE A 77 -2.81 11.91 -20.15
N ASP A 78 -2.97 12.97 -19.37
CA ASP A 78 -4.15 13.24 -18.56
C ASP A 78 -4.83 14.50 -19.06
N LEU A 79 -6.07 14.36 -19.47
CA LEU A 79 -6.95 15.47 -19.84
C LEU A 79 -7.88 15.76 -18.68
N LYS A 80 -7.81 16.98 -18.14
CA LYS A 80 -8.55 17.41 -16.94
C LYS A 80 -9.30 18.71 -17.20
N ASN A 81 -10.13 19.14 -16.24
CA ASN A 81 -10.86 20.41 -16.32
C ASN A 81 -11.81 20.52 -17.54
N ILE A 82 -12.41 19.39 -17.96
CA ILE A 82 -13.52 19.39 -18.92
C ILE A 82 -14.82 19.22 -18.11
N GLY A 83 -15.21 20.28 -17.40
CA GLY A 83 -16.24 20.17 -16.39
C GLY A 83 -15.79 19.24 -15.27
N PRO A 84 -16.64 18.30 -14.81
CA PRO A 84 -16.29 17.33 -13.76
C PRO A 84 -15.57 16.08 -14.31
N VAL A 85 -15.35 15.98 -15.63
CA VAL A 85 -14.83 14.78 -16.28
C VAL A 85 -13.36 14.95 -16.62
N GLY A 86 -12.58 13.91 -16.47
CA GLY A 86 -11.22 13.78 -16.95
C GLY A 86 -11.03 12.47 -17.72
N LEU A 87 -9.96 12.40 -18.50
CA LEU A 87 -9.57 11.23 -19.28
C LEU A 87 -8.08 11.01 -19.14
N THR A 88 -7.68 9.76 -18.88
CA THR A 88 -6.27 9.33 -18.86
C THR A 88 -6.04 8.33 -19.97
N VAL A 89 -4.95 8.48 -20.70
CA VAL A 89 -4.44 7.48 -21.65
C VAL A 89 -2.97 7.25 -21.32
N LEU A 90 -2.56 6.01 -21.26
CA LEU A 90 -1.17 5.65 -20.99
C LEU A 90 -0.75 4.45 -21.83
N GLY A 91 0.54 4.34 -22.09
CA GLY A 91 1.10 3.18 -22.78
C GLY A 91 2.62 3.26 -22.90
N GLY A 92 3.21 2.08 -23.02
CA GLY A 92 4.64 1.91 -23.16
C GLY A 92 5.07 0.46 -23.04
N ARG A 93 6.39 0.25 -23.10
CA ARG A 93 6.99 -1.06 -22.82
C ARG A 93 6.83 -1.36 -21.33
N ASP A 94 6.32 -2.55 -20.99
CA ASP A 94 6.23 -2.99 -19.60
C ASP A 94 7.62 -3.32 -19.04
N VAL A 95 7.88 -2.88 -17.81
CA VAL A 95 9.16 -3.09 -17.12
C VAL A 95 8.96 -4.05 -15.97
N ILE A 96 9.46 -5.27 -16.13
CA ILE A 96 9.36 -6.33 -15.13
C ILE A 96 10.73 -6.47 -14.45
N PHE A 97 10.75 -6.39 -13.11
CA PHE A 97 11.97 -6.57 -12.33
C PHE A 97 12.09 -8.00 -11.80
N GLY A 98 13.17 -8.69 -12.16
CA GLY A 98 13.59 -9.94 -11.56
C GLY A 98 14.52 -9.75 -10.37
N LEU A 99 15.07 -10.86 -9.87
CA LEU A 99 16.05 -10.83 -8.78
C LEU A 99 17.36 -10.15 -9.23
N ASP A 100 17.83 -10.47 -10.43
CA ASP A 100 19.14 -10.07 -10.95
C ASP A 100 19.09 -8.92 -11.97
N GLY A 101 17.91 -8.32 -12.22
CA GLY A 101 17.77 -7.22 -13.19
C GLY A 101 16.38 -7.10 -13.79
N GLU A 102 16.31 -6.52 -14.99
CA GLU A 102 15.08 -6.44 -15.77
C GLU A 102 14.86 -7.74 -16.56
N LEU A 103 13.63 -8.25 -16.51
CA LEU A 103 13.20 -9.46 -17.24
C LEU A 103 12.36 -9.13 -18.49
N SER A 104 12.14 -7.84 -18.77
CA SER A 104 11.28 -7.43 -19.90
C SER A 104 11.85 -7.85 -21.24
N HIS A 105 11.02 -8.43 -22.10
CA HIS A 105 11.36 -8.90 -23.44
C HIS A 105 10.81 -7.97 -24.53
N ALA A 106 11.16 -8.24 -25.77
CA ALA A 106 10.49 -7.62 -26.92
C ALA A 106 9.05 -8.16 -26.98
N GLY A 107 8.06 -7.29 -27.15
CA GLY A 107 6.64 -7.70 -27.10
C GLY A 107 5.94 -7.44 -25.76
N ASP A 108 6.70 -7.06 -24.71
CA ASP A 108 6.13 -6.69 -23.41
C ASP A 108 5.62 -5.25 -23.44
N TYR A 109 4.32 -5.08 -23.49
CA TYR A 109 3.68 -3.75 -23.53
C TYR A 109 2.56 -3.65 -22.49
N ALA A 110 2.29 -2.42 -22.07
CA ALA A 110 1.10 -2.09 -21.30
C ALA A 110 0.38 -0.91 -21.94
N LEU A 111 -0.94 -0.98 -21.98
CA LEU A 111 -1.83 0.07 -22.45
C LEU A 111 -2.99 0.25 -21.47
N GLY A 112 -3.36 1.50 -21.19
CA GLY A 112 -4.48 1.80 -20.31
C GLY A 112 -5.23 3.05 -20.72
N VAL A 113 -6.54 3.04 -20.45
CA VAL A 113 -7.42 4.19 -20.63
C VAL A 113 -8.33 4.28 -19.41
N ALA A 114 -8.51 5.49 -18.88
CA ALA A 114 -9.47 5.72 -17.79
C ALA A 114 -10.29 6.99 -18.07
N ALA A 115 -11.57 6.92 -17.69
CA ALA A 115 -12.43 8.08 -17.56
C ALA A 115 -12.74 8.30 -16.07
N HIS A 116 -12.63 9.50 -15.59
CA HIS A 116 -12.90 9.84 -14.20
C HIS A 116 -13.82 11.03 -14.06
N LEU A 117 -14.69 10.95 -13.08
CA LEU A 117 -15.58 11.99 -12.62
C LEU A 117 -15.09 12.42 -11.22
N ALA A 118 -14.74 13.68 -11.05
CA ALA A 118 -14.21 14.19 -9.78
C ALA A 118 -15.12 15.24 -9.17
N GLY A 119 -15.52 15.01 -7.91
CA GLY A 119 -16.26 15.97 -7.08
C GLY A 119 -17.66 16.31 -7.53
N PHE A 120 -18.21 15.69 -8.57
CA PHE A 120 -19.57 15.98 -9.05
C PHE A 120 -20.60 15.48 -8.04
N ARG A 121 -21.34 16.42 -7.42
CA ARG A 121 -22.30 16.13 -6.33
C ARG A 121 -21.67 15.27 -5.20
N LYS A 122 -20.38 15.50 -4.89
CA LYS A 122 -19.60 14.73 -3.89
C LYS A 122 -19.37 13.28 -4.27
N THR A 123 -19.40 12.98 -5.58
CA THR A 123 -19.09 11.68 -6.15
C THR A 123 -17.76 11.75 -6.86
N ASP A 124 -16.89 10.79 -6.58
CA ASP A 124 -15.72 10.47 -7.38
C ASP A 124 -15.94 9.08 -7.99
N LEU A 125 -15.73 8.95 -9.29
CA LEU A 125 -15.86 7.71 -10.04
C LEU A 125 -14.70 7.61 -11.02
N GLU A 126 -14.07 6.46 -11.11
CA GLU A 126 -13.16 6.11 -12.19
C GLU A 126 -13.65 4.80 -12.82
N VAL A 127 -13.63 4.74 -14.14
CA VAL A 127 -13.78 3.51 -14.90
C VAL A 127 -12.59 3.43 -15.85
N SER A 128 -11.90 2.31 -15.83
CA SER A 128 -10.70 2.12 -16.62
C SER A 128 -10.65 0.76 -17.28
N TRP A 129 -9.86 0.70 -18.32
CA TRP A 129 -9.44 -0.53 -19.00
C TRP A 129 -7.92 -0.56 -19.03
N PHE A 130 -7.34 -1.75 -18.78
CA PHE A 130 -5.90 -1.94 -18.74
C PHE A 130 -5.55 -3.31 -19.34
N ARG A 131 -4.61 -3.32 -20.30
CA ARG A 131 -4.12 -4.53 -20.96
C ARG A 131 -2.61 -4.60 -20.90
N LYS A 132 -2.10 -5.79 -20.66
CA LYS A 132 -0.68 -6.13 -20.75
C LYS A 132 -0.46 -7.26 -21.75
N TRP A 133 0.67 -7.18 -22.43
CA TRP A 133 1.20 -8.22 -23.28
C TRP A 133 2.54 -8.72 -22.72
N ASP A 134 2.80 -10.01 -22.89
CA ASP A 134 4.04 -10.69 -22.57
C ASP A 134 4.43 -11.47 -23.84
N GLU A 135 5.55 -11.09 -24.47
CA GLU A 135 6.01 -11.63 -25.76
C GLU A 135 4.94 -11.63 -26.86
N ASP A 136 4.17 -10.50 -26.97
CA ASP A 136 3.04 -10.29 -27.88
C ASP A 136 1.72 -11.05 -27.52
N ASP A 137 1.73 -11.94 -26.54
CA ASP A 137 0.52 -12.60 -26.05
C ASP A 137 -0.17 -11.74 -24.97
N ILE A 138 -1.51 -11.77 -24.94
CA ILE A 138 -2.27 -11.05 -23.91
C ILE A 138 -2.09 -11.78 -22.58
N SER A 139 -1.29 -11.18 -21.67
CA SER A 139 -1.08 -11.71 -20.33
C SER A 139 -2.14 -11.25 -19.33
N ARG A 140 -2.73 -10.06 -19.59
CA ARG A 140 -3.79 -9.50 -18.74
C ARG A 140 -4.68 -8.54 -19.53
N ASP A 141 -5.98 -8.61 -19.29
CA ASP A 141 -6.98 -7.71 -19.89
C ASP A 141 -8.11 -7.45 -18.89
N VAL A 142 -8.14 -6.24 -18.30
CA VAL A 142 -8.96 -5.94 -17.11
C VAL A 142 -9.78 -4.69 -17.30
N LEU A 143 -11.05 -4.75 -16.90
CA LEU A 143 -11.89 -3.59 -16.64
C LEU A 143 -11.89 -3.31 -15.14
N GLY A 144 -11.70 -2.05 -14.77
CA GLY A 144 -11.70 -1.61 -13.38
C GLY A 144 -12.67 -0.45 -13.17
N ALA A 145 -13.23 -0.40 -11.97
CA ALA A 145 -14.02 0.75 -11.53
C ALA A 145 -13.74 1.04 -10.05
N THR A 146 -13.62 2.32 -9.70
CA THR A 146 -13.60 2.79 -8.33
C THR A 146 -14.69 3.83 -8.14
N PHE A 147 -15.25 3.85 -6.96
CA PHE A 147 -16.37 4.72 -6.65
C PHE A 147 -16.28 5.22 -5.22
N LYS A 148 -16.63 6.49 -5.00
CA LYS A 148 -16.71 7.12 -3.70
C LYS A 148 -17.80 8.18 -3.71
N GLN A 149 -18.70 8.13 -2.73
CA GLN A 149 -19.83 9.05 -2.60
C GLN A 149 -20.00 9.47 -1.15
N TYR A 150 -20.18 10.78 -0.91
CA TYR A 150 -20.63 11.30 0.38
C TYR A 150 -22.12 11.60 0.35
N ILE A 151 -22.84 11.01 1.30
CA ILE A 151 -24.28 11.20 1.50
C ILE A 151 -24.49 11.96 2.82
N PHE A 152 -25.19 13.07 2.77
CA PHE A 152 -25.52 13.92 3.94
C PHE A 152 -24.31 14.34 4.81
N ASN A 153 -23.07 14.26 4.29
CA ASN A 153 -21.81 14.48 5.01
C ASN A 153 -21.52 13.49 6.16
N THR A 154 -22.43 12.59 6.45
CA THR A 154 -22.33 11.63 7.57
C THR A 154 -22.10 10.20 7.11
N ILE A 155 -22.31 9.91 5.82
CA ILE A 155 -22.10 8.59 5.25
C ILE A 155 -21.15 8.72 4.06
N ARG A 156 -20.13 7.88 4.02
CA ARG A 156 -19.26 7.69 2.87
C ARG A 156 -19.42 6.27 2.36
N LEU A 157 -19.92 6.14 1.15
CA LEU A 157 -19.91 4.89 0.39
C LEU A 157 -18.65 4.86 -0.49
N TYR A 158 -18.04 3.71 -0.63
CA TYR A 158 -16.89 3.50 -1.50
C TYR A 158 -16.79 2.05 -1.95
N GLY A 159 -16.11 1.85 -3.05
CA GLY A 159 -15.86 0.52 -3.54
C GLY A 159 -14.93 0.52 -4.73
N ASN A 160 -14.45 -0.66 -5.05
CA ASN A 160 -13.74 -0.96 -6.29
C ASN A 160 -14.16 -2.32 -6.80
N ALA A 161 -14.06 -2.49 -8.11
CA ALA A 161 -14.25 -3.77 -8.77
C ALA A 161 -13.26 -3.90 -9.91
N ARG A 162 -12.75 -5.11 -10.11
CA ARG A 162 -11.91 -5.49 -11.25
C ARG A 162 -12.48 -6.76 -11.88
N PHE A 163 -12.73 -6.68 -13.18
CA PHE A 163 -13.21 -7.79 -13.98
C PHE A 163 -12.16 -8.15 -15.02
N ASP A 164 -11.68 -9.37 -14.96
CA ASP A 164 -10.71 -9.89 -15.93
C ASP A 164 -11.48 -10.41 -17.16
N LEU A 165 -11.13 -9.88 -18.34
CA LEU A 165 -11.74 -10.22 -19.62
C LEU A 165 -11.19 -11.52 -20.22
N VAL A 166 -10.01 -11.97 -19.77
CA VAL A 166 -9.39 -13.24 -20.24
C VAL A 166 -10.06 -14.42 -19.56
N THR A 167 -10.27 -14.33 -18.25
CA THR A 167 -10.88 -15.41 -17.45
C THR A 167 -12.38 -15.22 -17.23
N GLU A 168 -12.95 -14.09 -17.67
CA GLU A 168 -14.35 -13.70 -17.49
C GLU A 168 -14.83 -13.73 -16.03
N THR A 169 -13.94 -13.33 -15.10
CA THR A 169 -14.22 -13.36 -13.65
C THR A 169 -13.95 -12.03 -12.97
N PHE A 170 -14.66 -11.79 -11.86
CA PHE A 170 -14.29 -10.70 -10.95
C PHE A 170 -13.09 -11.14 -10.10
N ASN A 171 -11.92 -10.57 -10.37
CA ASN A 171 -10.72 -10.85 -9.60
C ASN A 171 -10.64 -10.04 -8.28
N GLU A 172 -11.37 -8.94 -8.18
CA GLU A 172 -11.45 -8.16 -6.96
C GLU A 172 -12.77 -7.39 -6.91
N VAL A 173 -13.44 -7.41 -5.76
CA VAL A 173 -14.59 -6.55 -5.46
C VAL A 173 -14.49 -6.11 -4.01
N LEU A 174 -14.54 -4.80 -3.77
CA LEU A 174 -14.66 -4.19 -2.45
C LEU A 174 -15.88 -3.29 -2.43
N GLY A 175 -16.72 -3.43 -1.42
CA GLY A 175 -17.78 -2.49 -1.10
C GLY A 175 -17.70 -2.08 0.36
N GLY A 176 -17.76 -0.78 0.65
CA GLY A 176 -17.62 -0.29 2.01
C GLY A 176 -18.52 0.90 2.31
N VAL A 177 -18.87 1.02 3.57
CA VAL A 177 -19.59 2.16 4.15
C VAL A 177 -18.87 2.64 5.39
N LYS A 178 -18.63 3.97 5.47
CA LYS A 178 -18.23 4.64 6.71
C LYS A 178 -19.36 5.55 7.14
N TYR A 179 -19.78 5.40 8.39
CA TYR A 179 -20.80 6.23 9.00
C TYR A 179 -20.21 7.06 10.13
N PHE A 180 -20.43 8.37 10.09
CA PHE A 180 -19.93 9.38 11.02
C PHE A 180 -21.11 9.98 11.78
N PRO A 181 -21.69 9.27 12.78
CA PRO A 181 -22.84 9.78 13.52
C PRO A 181 -22.51 11.04 14.32
N THR A 182 -21.27 11.13 14.79
CA THR A 182 -20.71 12.30 15.48
C THR A 182 -19.28 12.55 14.98
N ALA A 183 -18.69 13.68 15.35
CA ALA A 183 -17.29 13.98 15.03
C ALA A 183 -16.29 12.98 15.64
N ASN A 184 -16.70 12.28 16.69
CA ASN A 184 -15.85 11.42 17.50
C ASN A 184 -16.05 9.93 17.26
N LEU A 185 -17.06 9.53 16.46
CA LEU A 185 -17.39 8.13 16.22
C LEU A 185 -17.39 7.83 14.73
N ILE A 186 -16.63 6.81 14.36
CA ILE A 186 -16.61 6.27 13.01
C ILE A 186 -17.01 4.80 13.09
N LEU A 187 -18.01 4.41 12.32
CA LEU A 187 -18.40 3.03 12.10
C LEU A 187 -18.05 2.67 10.65
N THR A 188 -17.33 1.58 10.47
CA THR A 188 -16.94 1.09 9.14
C THR A 188 -17.46 -0.32 8.94
N GLY A 189 -18.13 -0.56 7.82
CA GLY A 189 -18.50 -1.88 7.36
C GLY A 189 -17.95 -2.08 5.95
N GLU A 190 -17.25 -3.20 5.70
CA GLU A 190 -16.65 -3.54 4.41
C GLU A 190 -16.95 -4.99 4.06
N TRP A 191 -17.14 -5.23 2.79
CA TRP A 191 -17.12 -6.56 2.21
C TRP A 191 -16.10 -6.59 1.08
N TYR A 192 -15.23 -7.58 1.10
CA TYR A 192 -14.18 -7.78 0.13
C TYR A 192 -14.26 -9.19 -0.44
N GLN A 193 -14.04 -9.30 -1.74
CA GLN A 193 -13.85 -10.57 -2.43
C GLN A 193 -12.62 -10.47 -3.31
N SER A 194 -11.77 -11.47 -3.25
CA SER A 194 -10.64 -11.64 -4.16
C SER A 194 -10.67 -13.03 -4.78
N TYR A 195 -10.46 -13.06 -6.08
CA TYR A 195 -10.12 -14.28 -6.81
C TYR A 195 -8.73 -14.04 -7.40
N PRO A 196 -7.66 -14.52 -6.73
CA PRO A 196 -6.31 -14.25 -7.18
C PRO A 196 -6.09 -14.83 -8.58
N LEU A 197 -5.86 -13.94 -9.55
CA LEU A 197 -5.51 -14.30 -10.92
C LEU A 197 -4.05 -13.92 -11.12
N PHE A 198 -3.29 -14.88 -11.59
CA PHE A 198 -1.92 -14.66 -12.03
C PHE A 198 -1.92 -14.31 -13.52
N ASP A 199 -0.89 -13.64 -13.99
CA ASP A 199 -0.70 -13.44 -15.42
C ASP A 199 -0.69 -14.80 -16.11
N THR A 200 -1.36 -14.94 -17.25
CA THR A 200 -1.57 -16.23 -17.94
C THR A 200 -0.27 -16.92 -18.32
N THR A 201 0.82 -16.14 -18.47
CA THR A 201 2.18 -16.60 -18.75
C THR A 201 2.95 -16.97 -17.47
N SER A 202 2.42 -16.67 -16.28
CA SER A 202 3.05 -16.98 -15.00
C SER A 202 2.94 -18.47 -14.67
N PHE A 203 4.01 -19.06 -14.15
CA PHE A 203 3.99 -20.43 -13.60
C PHE A 203 2.88 -20.63 -12.55
N TYR A 204 2.58 -19.58 -11.79
CA TYR A 204 1.53 -19.63 -10.76
C TYR A 204 0.10 -19.74 -11.33
N SER A 205 -0.11 -19.41 -12.62
CA SER A 205 -1.42 -19.58 -13.27
C SER A 205 -1.87 -21.06 -13.36
N ALA A 206 -0.95 -22.00 -13.20
CA ALA A 206 -1.25 -23.44 -13.18
C ALA A 206 -1.88 -23.92 -11.85
N PHE A 207 -1.86 -23.09 -10.81
CA PHE A 207 -2.43 -23.45 -9.52
C PHE A 207 -3.86 -22.92 -9.41
N ALA A 208 -4.80 -23.82 -9.06
CA ALA A 208 -6.13 -23.41 -8.68
C ALA A 208 -6.06 -22.62 -7.37
N VAL A 209 -6.66 -21.45 -7.33
CA VAL A 209 -6.76 -20.64 -6.13
C VAL A 209 -8.23 -20.43 -5.82
N ASP A 210 -8.63 -20.76 -4.59
CA ASP A 210 -9.99 -20.58 -4.14
C ASP A 210 -10.32 -19.10 -3.94
N ARG A 211 -11.60 -18.78 -4.05
CA ARG A 211 -12.12 -17.45 -3.80
C ARG A 211 -11.99 -17.12 -2.32
N TYR A 212 -11.33 -16.01 -2.03
CA TYR A 212 -11.31 -15.42 -0.70
C TYR A 212 -12.40 -14.37 -0.56
N GLN A 213 -13.10 -14.36 0.58
CA GLN A 213 -14.04 -13.30 0.96
C GLN A 213 -13.78 -12.89 2.40
N GLU A 214 -14.04 -11.62 2.67
CA GLU A 214 -14.05 -11.12 4.05
C GLU A 214 -15.17 -10.10 4.27
N GLY A 215 -15.73 -10.14 5.47
CA GLY A 215 -16.63 -9.12 5.99
C GLY A 215 -15.98 -8.45 7.19
N VAL A 216 -15.85 -7.13 7.15
CA VAL A 216 -15.17 -6.34 8.20
C VAL A 216 -16.14 -5.37 8.83
N PHE A 217 -16.15 -5.33 10.15
CA PHE A 217 -16.80 -4.28 10.93
C PHE A 217 -15.78 -3.64 11.86
N ARG A 218 -15.70 -2.29 11.88
CA ARG A 218 -14.82 -1.52 12.78
C ARG A 218 -15.57 -0.38 13.43
N LEU A 219 -15.21 -0.12 14.66
CA LEU A 219 -15.65 1.01 15.46
C LEU A 219 -14.42 1.77 15.94
N ASP A 220 -14.36 3.05 15.67
CA ASP A 220 -13.33 3.97 16.18
C ASP A 220 -14.04 5.08 16.96
N TYR A 221 -13.68 5.25 18.23
CA TYR A 221 -14.27 6.27 19.09
C TYR A 221 -13.20 7.06 19.84
N THR A 222 -13.21 8.36 19.66
CA THR A 222 -12.33 9.30 20.35
C THR A 222 -13.11 10.01 21.45
N PHE A 223 -12.89 9.66 22.70
CA PHE A 223 -13.55 10.30 23.84
C PHE A 223 -13.13 11.76 23.99
N ASN A 224 -11.83 12.00 23.89
CA ASN A 224 -11.21 13.32 23.96
C ASN A 224 -9.76 13.24 23.44
N GLU A 225 -8.98 14.31 23.57
CA GLU A 225 -7.59 14.34 23.13
C GLU A 225 -6.65 13.36 23.89
N LEU A 226 -7.10 12.86 25.05
CA LEU A 226 -6.32 11.98 25.91
C LEU A 226 -6.62 10.49 25.71
N PHE A 227 -7.79 10.14 25.17
CA PHE A 227 -8.24 8.76 25.12
C PHE A 227 -9.09 8.44 23.89
N SER A 228 -8.72 7.36 23.21
CA SER A 228 -9.46 6.76 22.10
C SER A 228 -9.52 5.24 22.24
N ILE A 229 -10.56 4.63 21.68
CA ILE A 229 -10.69 3.16 21.55
C ILE A 229 -11.01 2.81 20.10
N ASN A 230 -10.59 1.62 19.71
CA ASN A 230 -11.02 0.97 18.47
C ASN A 230 -11.43 -0.47 18.77
N ALA A 231 -12.36 -0.99 18.00
CA ALA A 231 -12.75 -2.38 18.03
C ALA A 231 -13.05 -2.85 16.61
N GLY A 232 -12.70 -4.08 16.30
CA GLY A 232 -12.85 -4.67 14.98
C GLY A 232 -13.30 -6.13 15.07
N TYR A 233 -14.07 -6.53 14.07
CA TYR A 233 -14.40 -7.92 13.81
C TYR A 233 -14.25 -8.17 12.30
N THR A 234 -13.54 -9.23 11.94
CA THR A 234 -13.43 -9.69 10.56
C THR A 234 -13.84 -11.16 10.49
N TYR A 235 -14.70 -11.46 9.55
CA TYR A 235 -15.01 -12.83 9.13
C TYR A 235 -14.28 -13.09 7.81
N GLU A 236 -13.47 -14.15 7.75
CA GLU A 236 -12.71 -14.57 6.60
C GLU A 236 -13.26 -15.91 6.09
N ASP A 237 -13.52 -16.00 4.78
CA ASP A 237 -14.00 -17.21 4.09
C ASP A 237 -13.01 -17.54 2.95
N PHE A 238 -12.40 -18.71 3.05
CA PHE A 238 -11.39 -19.22 2.11
C PHE A 238 -11.97 -20.26 1.14
N GLY A 239 -13.30 -20.49 1.17
CA GLY A 239 -13.97 -21.57 0.42
C GLY A 239 -13.93 -22.91 1.15
N GLU A 240 -14.66 -23.91 0.63
CA GLU A 240 -14.69 -25.30 1.11
C GLU A 240 -14.85 -25.44 2.65
N ASP A 241 -15.72 -24.64 3.26
CA ASP A 241 -15.96 -24.59 4.71
C ASP A 241 -14.75 -24.10 5.55
N ALA A 242 -13.72 -23.58 4.91
CA ALA A 242 -12.54 -23.00 5.56
C ALA A 242 -12.80 -21.52 5.91
N HIS A 243 -12.97 -21.22 7.19
CA HIS A 243 -13.25 -19.85 7.63
C HIS A 243 -12.47 -19.50 8.91
N ALA A 244 -12.30 -18.19 9.14
CA ALA A 244 -11.71 -17.70 10.37
C ALA A 244 -12.44 -16.44 10.88
N HIS A 245 -12.29 -16.20 12.17
CA HIS A 245 -12.80 -15.04 12.87
C HIS A 245 -11.64 -14.26 13.47
N VAL A 246 -11.60 -12.96 13.26
CA VAL A 246 -10.59 -12.07 13.83
C VAL A 246 -11.28 -11.01 14.67
N TYR A 247 -10.87 -10.89 15.91
CA TYR A 247 -11.33 -9.89 16.86
C TYR A 247 -10.18 -8.97 17.21
N GLN A 248 -10.39 -7.67 17.16
CA GLN A 248 -9.41 -6.65 17.50
C GLN A 248 -10.01 -5.68 18.50
N ILE A 249 -9.23 -5.30 19.51
CA ILE A 249 -9.58 -4.21 20.42
C ILE A 249 -8.32 -3.43 20.77
N GLY A 250 -8.38 -2.13 20.65
CA GLY A 250 -7.25 -1.27 20.94
C GLY A 250 -7.65 -0.01 21.68
N CYS A 251 -6.68 0.60 22.33
CA CYS A 251 -6.82 1.91 22.93
C CYS A 251 -5.58 2.76 22.73
N GLY A 252 -5.81 4.05 22.53
CA GLY A 252 -4.79 5.09 22.51
C GLY A 252 -4.95 5.99 23.72
N VAL A 253 -3.88 6.20 24.47
CA VAL A 253 -3.89 7.03 25.69
C VAL A 253 -2.78 8.06 25.61
N ARG A 254 -3.08 9.32 25.90
CA ARG A 254 -2.12 10.41 26.00
C ARG A 254 -2.12 10.96 27.43
N PRO A 255 -1.43 10.27 28.37
CA PRO A 255 -1.46 10.65 29.79
C PRO A 255 -0.92 12.07 30.05
N VAL A 256 0.03 12.49 29.25
CA VAL A 256 0.59 13.84 29.20
C VAL A 256 0.80 14.23 27.73
N GLU A 257 0.79 15.52 27.41
CA GLU A 257 0.86 16.03 26.03
C GLU A 257 1.96 15.38 25.17
N PRO A 258 3.22 15.22 25.67
CA PRO A 258 4.29 14.64 24.86
C PRO A 258 4.28 13.09 24.78
N LEU A 259 3.44 12.38 25.55
CA LEU A 259 3.44 10.90 25.58
C LEU A 259 2.17 10.33 24.95
N LEU A 260 2.35 9.54 23.89
CA LEU A 260 1.29 8.71 23.29
C LEU A 260 1.62 7.24 23.57
N VAL A 261 0.63 6.50 24.07
CA VAL A 261 0.69 5.03 24.26
C VAL A 261 -0.47 4.41 23.53
N ASN A 262 -0.18 3.41 22.69
CA ASN A 262 -1.16 2.59 22.02
C ASN A 262 -1.01 1.15 22.49
N VAL A 263 -2.13 0.49 22.77
CA VAL A 263 -2.20 -0.93 23.09
C VAL A 263 -3.30 -1.54 22.25
N GLU A 264 -2.98 -2.66 21.59
CA GLU A 264 -3.93 -3.43 20.80
C GLU A 264 -3.82 -4.91 21.17
N TYR A 265 -4.95 -5.57 21.25
CA TYR A 265 -5.09 -7.00 21.37
C TYR A 265 -5.83 -7.52 20.15
N ASP A 266 -5.30 -8.58 19.56
CA ASP A 266 -5.95 -9.31 18.48
C ASP A 266 -6.08 -10.80 18.83
N ASN A 267 -7.18 -11.38 18.36
CA ASN A 267 -7.44 -12.81 18.47
C ASN A 267 -7.95 -13.31 17.12
N ARG A 268 -7.29 -14.29 16.56
CA ARG A 268 -7.71 -14.98 15.34
C ARG A 268 -7.95 -16.46 15.64
N GLN A 269 -9.06 -17.00 15.16
CA GLN A 269 -9.42 -18.40 15.31
C GLN A 269 -10.02 -18.95 14.02
N GLY A 270 -9.64 -20.15 13.64
CA GLY A 270 -10.21 -20.84 12.47
C GLY A 270 -9.16 -21.41 11.53
N TYR A 271 -9.43 -21.34 10.24
CA TYR A 271 -8.54 -21.85 9.20
C TYR A 271 -7.16 -21.17 9.26
N PHE A 272 -6.09 -21.94 9.04
CA PHE A 272 -4.69 -21.59 9.31
C PHE A 272 -4.33 -21.41 10.78
N GLY A 273 -5.11 -21.99 11.70
CA GLY A 273 -4.78 -22.02 13.12
C GLY A 273 -5.34 -20.86 13.93
N SER A 274 -4.71 -20.59 15.06
CA SER A 274 -5.13 -19.52 15.96
C SER A 274 -3.95 -18.61 16.32
N THR A 275 -4.27 -17.35 16.61
CA THR A 275 -3.31 -16.37 17.13
C THR A 275 -3.96 -15.57 18.23
N ASN A 276 -3.22 -15.33 19.32
CA ASN A 276 -3.53 -14.35 20.34
C ASN A 276 -2.36 -13.40 20.44
N GLY A 277 -2.58 -12.15 20.07
CA GLY A 277 -1.54 -11.14 19.98
C GLY A 277 -1.80 -9.95 20.89
N ILE A 278 -0.73 -9.34 21.38
CA ILE A 278 -0.76 -8.03 22.02
C ILE A 278 0.35 -7.17 21.45
N ILE A 279 0.01 -5.95 21.07
CA ILE A 279 0.93 -4.92 20.58
C ILE A 279 0.83 -3.75 21.55
N ALA A 280 1.97 -3.31 22.09
CA ALA A 280 2.03 -2.11 22.90
C ALA A 280 3.16 -1.20 22.39
N GLU A 281 2.83 0.05 22.11
CA GLU A 281 3.77 1.04 21.59
C GLU A 281 3.66 2.34 22.36
N ALA A 282 4.78 3.01 22.55
CA ALA A 282 4.83 4.32 23.15
C ALA A 282 5.74 5.26 22.35
N ALA A 283 5.33 6.51 22.20
CA ALA A 283 6.11 7.58 21.62
C ALA A 283 6.13 8.77 22.58
N TYR A 284 7.32 9.32 22.83
CA TYR A 284 7.55 10.43 23.75
C TYR A 284 8.33 11.55 23.07
N ASP A 285 7.72 12.72 22.97
CA ASP A 285 8.36 13.94 22.47
C ASP A 285 9.19 14.57 23.61
N VAL A 286 10.49 14.25 23.65
CA VAL A 286 11.43 14.80 24.65
C VAL A 286 11.59 16.30 24.47
N SER A 287 11.64 16.72 23.20
CA SER A 287 11.66 18.14 22.79
C SER A 287 11.03 18.28 21.41
N LYS A 288 10.95 19.49 20.86
CA LYS A 288 10.48 19.73 19.47
C LYS A 288 11.37 19.06 18.43
N GLU A 289 12.62 18.79 18.80
CA GLU A 289 13.63 18.21 17.92
C GLU A 289 13.82 16.70 18.13
N LEU A 290 13.54 16.17 19.33
CA LEU A 290 13.82 14.79 19.72
C LEU A 290 12.54 14.04 20.12
N GLN A 291 12.22 12.98 19.39
CA GLN A 291 11.21 12.00 19.72
C GLN A 291 11.87 10.65 20.00
N LEU A 292 11.46 9.97 21.04
CA LEU A 292 11.80 8.59 21.35
C LEU A 292 10.53 7.72 21.18
N ALA A 293 10.69 6.51 20.69
CA ALA A 293 9.60 5.56 20.57
C ALA A 293 10.09 4.14 20.83
N GLY A 294 9.19 3.28 21.28
CA GLY A 294 9.48 1.87 21.50
C GLY A 294 8.19 1.05 21.57
N GLY A 295 8.32 -0.24 21.42
CA GLY A 295 7.17 -1.12 21.46
C GLY A 295 7.55 -2.58 21.63
N ILE A 296 6.55 -3.36 21.97
CA ILE A 296 6.59 -4.80 22.04
C ILE A 296 5.41 -5.39 21.28
N THR A 297 5.65 -6.52 20.61
CA THR A 297 4.63 -7.41 20.09
C THR A 297 4.84 -8.76 20.76
N TYR A 298 3.78 -9.39 21.21
CA TYR A 298 3.81 -10.72 21.81
C TYR A 298 2.66 -11.53 21.24
N ASP A 299 2.97 -12.59 20.50
CA ASP A 299 2.00 -13.45 19.85
C ASP A 299 2.17 -14.89 20.35
N VAL A 300 1.06 -15.51 20.72
CA VAL A 300 0.95 -16.95 20.90
C VAL A 300 0.13 -17.48 19.74
N TYR A 301 0.71 -18.33 18.93
CA TYR A 301 0.07 -18.83 17.72
C TYR A 301 0.20 -20.34 17.59
N GLN A 302 -0.80 -20.93 16.95
CA GLN A 302 -0.86 -22.33 16.60
C GLN A 302 -1.12 -22.43 15.09
N ARG A 303 -0.26 -23.12 14.35
CA ARG A 303 -0.33 -23.19 12.88
C ARG A 303 -1.48 -24.05 12.38
N ASP A 304 -1.78 -25.11 13.11
CA ASP A 304 -2.89 -26.01 12.87
C ASP A 304 -3.38 -26.60 14.19
N SER A 305 -4.52 -27.28 14.17
CA SER A 305 -5.12 -27.88 15.37
C SER A 305 -4.30 -29.00 16.02
N LEU A 306 -3.25 -29.48 15.37
CA LEU A 306 -2.38 -30.55 15.82
C LEU A 306 -1.01 -30.04 16.30
N SER A 307 -0.64 -28.81 15.98
CA SER A 307 0.61 -28.21 16.41
C SER A 307 0.52 -27.70 17.86
N SER A 308 1.66 -27.65 18.54
CA SER A 308 1.77 -26.99 19.85
C SER A 308 1.80 -25.46 19.66
N ASP A 309 1.42 -24.74 20.72
CA ASP A 309 1.56 -23.29 20.74
C ASP A 309 3.02 -22.86 20.54
N GLU A 310 3.22 -21.93 19.66
CA GLU A 310 4.50 -21.26 19.43
C GLU A 310 4.39 -19.80 19.88
N ILE A 311 5.52 -19.19 20.25
CA ILE A 311 5.57 -17.81 20.71
C ILE A 311 6.44 -17.01 19.75
N ALA A 312 5.92 -15.88 19.30
CA ALA A 312 6.70 -14.85 18.63
C ALA A 312 6.73 -13.58 19.47
N ARG A 313 7.89 -12.95 19.55
CA ARG A 313 8.09 -11.70 20.28
C ARG A 313 8.91 -10.75 19.42
N LYS A 314 8.52 -9.49 19.45
CA LYS A 314 9.29 -8.42 18.84
C LYS A 314 9.45 -7.30 19.85
N TYR A 315 10.66 -6.85 20.01
CA TYR A 315 11.01 -5.70 20.84
C TYR A 315 11.68 -4.67 19.93
N TRP A 316 11.27 -3.44 20.01
CA TRP A 316 11.94 -2.38 19.27
C TRP A 316 12.02 -1.09 20.06
N GLY A 317 13.05 -0.33 19.78
CA GLY A 317 13.25 1.01 20.32
C GLY A 317 13.95 1.88 19.30
N GLY A 318 13.70 3.17 19.36
CA GLY A 318 14.31 4.10 18.43
C GLY A 318 14.09 5.56 18.80
N GLY A 319 14.68 6.42 18.00
CA GLY A 319 14.52 7.85 18.14
C GLY A 319 14.71 8.57 16.83
N LYS A 320 14.07 9.73 16.72
CA LYS A 320 14.20 10.66 15.61
C LYS A 320 14.67 12.01 16.15
N TYR A 321 15.78 12.51 15.62
CA TYR A 321 16.34 13.79 16.00
C TYR A 321 16.45 14.73 14.80
N ARG A 322 15.82 15.88 14.89
CA ARG A 322 15.89 16.94 13.90
C ARG A 322 17.04 17.88 14.25
N MET A 323 18.17 17.72 13.56
CA MET A 323 19.40 18.50 13.78
C MET A 323 19.28 19.94 13.25
N ALA A 324 18.55 20.10 12.12
CA ALA A 324 18.29 21.38 11.48
C ALA A 324 16.92 21.34 10.77
N LYS A 325 16.49 22.46 10.18
CA LYS A 325 15.21 22.53 9.46
C LYS A 325 15.15 21.52 8.30
N ASN A 326 16.28 21.23 7.69
CA ASN A 326 16.44 20.38 6.52
C ASN A 326 17.27 19.12 6.79
N LEU A 327 17.59 18.81 8.06
CA LEU A 327 18.39 17.65 8.43
C LEU A 327 17.79 16.90 9.62
N ALA A 328 17.45 15.63 9.43
CA ALA A 328 16.98 14.75 10.48
C ALA A 328 17.71 13.40 10.45
N ALA A 329 17.95 12.82 11.62
CA ALA A 329 18.46 11.47 11.77
C ALA A 329 17.46 10.62 12.55
N SER A 330 17.31 9.35 12.15
CA SER A 330 16.53 8.38 12.90
C SER A 330 17.31 7.09 13.08
N LEU A 331 17.17 6.48 14.24
CA LEU A 331 17.72 5.18 14.58
C LEU A 331 16.59 4.29 15.08
N ARG A 332 16.51 3.07 14.58
CA ARG A 332 15.64 2.02 15.11
C ARG A 332 16.45 0.75 15.29
N ILE A 333 16.27 0.11 16.42
CA ILE A 333 16.84 -1.18 16.78
C ILE A 333 15.69 -2.09 17.12
N GLU A 334 15.71 -3.31 16.61
CA GLU A 334 14.69 -4.31 16.87
C GLU A 334 15.29 -5.70 17.06
N ASP A 335 14.65 -6.52 17.86
CA ASP A 335 14.95 -7.93 18.08
C ASP A 335 13.69 -8.75 17.89
N ASP A 336 13.73 -9.70 16.94
CA ASP A 336 12.67 -10.64 16.64
C ASP A 336 13.03 -12.02 17.16
N VAL A 337 12.22 -12.55 18.07
CA VAL A 337 12.37 -13.88 18.66
C VAL A 337 11.17 -14.74 18.27
N ASN A 338 11.40 -15.90 17.67
CA ASN A 338 10.35 -16.84 17.28
C ASN A 338 10.90 -18.27 17.19
N ALA A 339 10.06 -19.22 16.82
CA ALA A 339 10.45 -20.64 16.69
C ALA A 339 11.61 -20.89 15.70
N ARG A 340 11.80 -20.01 14.72
CA ARG A 340 12.89 -20.12 13.73
C ARG A 340 14.15 -19.37 14.14
N TYR A 341 14.01 -18.26 14.85
CA TYR A 341 15.11 -17.40 15.28
C TYR A 341 15.04 -17.20 16.80
N HIS A 342 16.07 -17.65 17.51
CA HIS A 342 16.20 -17.39 18.95
C HIS A 342 16.52 -15.92 19.23
N GLU A 343 17.22 -15.26 18.31
CA GLU A 343 17.54 -13.84 18.31
C GLU A 343 17.76 -13.41 16.88
N ASN A 344 17.13 -12.31 16.48
CA ASN A 344 17.32 -11.68 15.16
C ASN A 344 17.41 -10.16 15.33
N PHE A 345 18.58 -9.72 15.70
CA PHE A 345 18.84 -8.32 15.99
C PHE A 345 19.09 -7.51 14.72
N GLN A 346 18.33 -6.46 14.53
CA GLN A 346 18.40 -5.60 13.36
C GLN A 346 18.52 -4.13 13.78
N GLY A 347 19.34 -3.37 13.07
CA GLY A 347 19.49 -1.93 13.27
C GLY A 347 19.27 -1.18 11.94
N ARG A 348 18.50 -0.10 11.98
CA ARG A 348 18.31 0.80 10.85
C ARG A 348 18.63 2.22 11.25
N PHE A 349 19.55 2.83 10.52
CA PHE A 349 19.86 4.25 10.63
C PHE A 349 19.46 4.96 9.34
N ILE A 350 18.76 6.08 9.45
CA ILE A 350 18.35 6.90 8.31
C ILE A 350 18.78 8.33 8.59
N LEU A 351 19.40 8.96 7.61
CA LEU A 351 19.73 10.38 7.59
C LEU A 351 18.97 11.04 6.44
N ASP A 352 18.04 11.92 6.77
CA ASP A 352 17.22 12.67 5.82
C ASP A 352 17.78 14.08 5.67
N TYR A 353 18.08 14.48 4.44
CA TYR A 353 18.53 15.84 4.13
C TYR A 353 17.74 16.40 2.94
N ASP A 354 17.06 17.52 3.16
CA ASP A 354 16.32 18.26 2.13
C ASP A 354 17.19 19.41 1.60
N PHE A 355 17.36 19.50 0.29
CA PHE A 355 18.18 20.51 -0.41
C PHE A 355 17.44 21.80 -0.67
#